data_bee44442e43a739aef1c734f255678cc
#
_entry.id   bee44442e43a739aef1c734f255678cc
#
_cell.length_a   1.000
_cell.length_b   1.000
_cell.length_c   1.000
_cell.angle_alpha   90.00
_cell.angle_beta   90.00
_cell.angle_gamma   90.00
#
_symmetry.space_group_name_H-M   'P 1'
#
loop_
_entity.id
_entity.type
_entity.pdbx_description
1 polymer ?
#
loop_
_entity_poly.entity_id
_entity_poly.type
_entity_poly.pdbx_seq_one_letter_code
_entity_poly.pdbx_strand_id
1 'polypeptide(L)'
;MESALHKHPCYSEEAHHYFARMHAPVAPRCNIQCHYCNPKFDCVNESRPGVVSQLLSPDEACLKVSQMVSGLPNLTVVGIAGPGDPLANPEATFRTFALLAEAYPDLHLCLSTNGLMLPDYAEEIQRLGIRHVTVTMNALNPEIGSRIYAHVRYKGIVYKGAEAAALLIRRQLEGIRLLTARGILVKVNSVHIPEVNGAHLREVAVAVRKLGAFSHNIMPLILSPGSHYYKEHFRSPTLEETDEVQEASSRIMPVMRHCRQCRADAVGLIGADMSQMPEMVPPQGSFTLEDRAAIQDEIVSGMREAAAVSEVDWSGAVRAAVATRGSNVINQHFGHAREFIIYDVKQENVRLVGIRKVQAYCNGTRECGSPLSEALDMLKDCRLLLCSGIGEAPARKLQQAGITPLIRKGSINEQLLESARYLKYFQ
;
A
#
# COMPACT_ATOMS: atom_id res chain seq x y z
N MET A 1 10.33 19.34 1.60
CA MET A 1 9.05 18.66 1.84
C MET A 1 8.57 17.91 0.59
N GLU A 2 8.60 18.49 -0.60
CA GLU A 2 8.20 17.82 -1.86
C GLU A 2 9.04 16.57 -2.18
N SER A 3 10.36 16.60 -2.04
CA SER A 3 11.20 15.43 -2.38
C SER A 3 10.92 14.18 -1.54
N ALA A 4 10.49 14.34 -0.29
CA ALA A 4 10.16 13.22 0.60
C ALA A 4 8.83 12.54 0.23
N LEU A 5 7.87 13.28 -0.33
CA LEU A 5 6.59 12.74 -0.78
C LEU A 5 6.74 11.83 -2.00
N HIS A 6 7.61 12.22 -2.95
CA HIS A 6 7.80 11.50 -4.21
C HIS A 6 8.46 10.11 -4.05
N LYS A 7 9.09 9.84 -2.89
CA LYS A 7 9.74 8.56 -2.61
C LYS A 7 8.96 7.68 -1.61
N HIS A 8 7.78 8.14 -1.12
CA HIS A 8 7.00 7.41 -0.12
C HIS A 8 5.78 6.71 -0.73
N PRO A 9 5.80 5.36 -0.90
CA PRO A 9 4.76 4.63 -1.63
C PRO A 9 3.34 4.75 -1.02
N CYS A 10 3.21 5.01 0.29
CA CYS A 10 1.89 5.18 0.91
C CYS A 10 1.36 6.61 0.87
N TYR A 11 2.13 7.58 0.35
CA TYR A 11 1.74 8.99 0.29
C TYR A 11 1.72 9.53 -1.15
N SER A 12 2.25 8.78 -2.12
CA SER A 12 2.23 9.10 -3.54
C SER A 12 1.72 7.91 -4.35
N GLU A 13 0.72 8.16 -5.18
CA GLU A 13 0.16 7.16 -6.09
C GLU A 13 1.18 6.73 -7.16
N GLU A 14 2.05 7.64 -7.61
CA GLU A 14 3.11 7.32 -8.54
C GLU A 14 4.23 6.51 -7.88
N ALA A 15 4.68 6.93 -6.69
CA ALA A 15 5.79 6.30 -5.99
C ALA A 15 5.55 4.82 -5.65
N HIS A 16 4.30 4.38 -5.46
CA HIS A 16 4.02 3.01 -5.06
C HIS A 16 4.38 1.96 -6.11
N HIS A 17 4.55 2.35 -7.36
CA HIS A 17 4.99 1.47 -8.45
C HIS A 17 6.50 1.24 -8.46
N TYR A 18 7.29 2.14 -7.86
CA TYR A 18 8.74 2.18 -8.00
C TYR A 18 9.47 1.99 -6.68
N PHE A 19 8.92 2.50 -5.58
CA PHE A 19 9.58 2.49 -4.28
C PHE A 19 9.01 1.43 -3.36
N ALA A 20 9.93 0.73 -2.70
CA ALA A 20 9.59 -0.31 -1.73
C ALA A 20 9.46 0.28 -0.31
N ARG A 21 8.64 -0.40 0.50
CA ARG A 21 8.55 -0.21 1.95
C ARG A 21 8.84 -1.51 2.68
N MET A 22 9.23 -1.37 3.94
CA MET A 22 9.34 -2.47 4.89
C MET A 22 8.61 -2.11 6.18
N HIS A 23 7.93 -3.08 6.78
CA HIS A 23 7.39 -2.96 8.12
C HIS A 23 8.20 -3.81 9.12
N ALA A 24 8.56 -3.20 10.26
CA ALA A 24 9.28 -3.86 11.35
C ALA A 24 8.26 -4.25 12.44
N PRO A 25 7.98 -5.55 12.65
CA PRO A 25 7.00 -6.04 13.62
C PRO A 25 7.57 -6.09 15.03
N VAL A 26 7.74 -4.93 15.66
CA VAL A 26 8.33 -4.78 17.01
C VAL A 26 7.30 -4.44 18.10
N ALA A 27 6.02 -4.27 17.74
CA ALA A 27 4.98 -3.72 18.61
C ALA A 27 3.84 -4.72 18.86
N PRO A 28 4.01 -5.75 19.71
CA PRO A 28 3.01 -6.81 19.88
C PRO A 28 1.77 -6.39 20.68
N ARG A 29 1.86 -5.41 21.60
CA ARG A 29 0.76 -5.01 22.47
C ARG A 29 -0.08 -3.91 21.86
N CYS A 30 -1.39 -3.87 22.20
CA CYS A 30 -2.29 -2.77 21.88
C CYS A 30 -2.96 -2.26 23.16
N ASN A 31 -3.26 -0.97 23.21
CA ASN A 31 -3.91 -0.28 24.33
C ASN A 31 -5.40 -0.03 24.10
N ILE A 32 -5.96 -0.47 22.98
CA ILE A 32 -7.39 -0.50 22.70
C ILE A 32 -7.81 -1.88 22.22
N GLN A 33 -9.10 -2.19 22.29
CA GLN A 33 -9.70 -3.36 21.67
C GLN A 33 -10.81 -2.93 20.73
N CYS A 34 -10.61 -3.13 19.43
CA CYS A 34 -11.65 -2.93 18.43
C CYS A 34 -12.54 -4.17 18.32
N HIS A 35 -13.84 -3.99 18.08
CA HIS A 35 -14.79 -5.11 17.93
C HIS A 35 -14.51 -5.99 16.70
N TYR A 36 -13.87 -5.46 15.67
CA TYR A 36 -13.46 -6.22 14.48
C TYR A 36 -12.07 -6.86 14.60
N CYS A 37 -11.32 -6.57 15.66
CA CYS A 37 -9.98 -7.10 15.88
C CYS A 37 -10.00 -8.37 16.75
N ASN A 38 -9.17 -9.35 16.39
CA ASN A 38 -8.81 -10.47 17.26
C ASN A 38 -7.30 -10.40 17.53
N PRO A 39 -6.87 -10.29 18.81
CA PRO A 39 -5.44 -10.15 19.17
C PRO A 39 -4.55 -11.33 18.77
N LYS A 40 -5.11 -12.42 18.25
CA LYS A 40 -4.36 -13.55 17.67
C LYS A 40 -3.86 -13.27 16.26
N PHE A 41 -4.32 -12.17 15.64
CA PHE A 41 -3.96 -11.73 14.31
C PHE A 41 -3.38 -10.32 14.37
N ASP A 42 -2.70 -9.92 13.30
CA ASP A 42 -2.17 -8.57 13.14
C ASP A 42 -3.30 -7.52 13.16
N CYS A 43 -2.95 -6.30 13.47
CA CYS A 43 -3.90 -5.19 13.56
C CYS A 43 -4.60 -4.91 12.23
N VAL A 44 -5.93 -4.93 12.20
CA VAL A 44 -6.76 -4.72 10.99
C VAL A 44 -6.72 -3.26 10.53
N ASN A 45 -6.42 -2.32 11.42
CA ASN A 45 -6.33 -0.89 11.10
C ASN A 45 -5.10 -0.55 10.28
N GLU A 46 -4.02 -1.30 10.50
CA GLU A 46 -2.70 -0.98 10.00
C GLU A 46 -2.27 -2.00 8.92
N SER A 47 -2.84 -3.20 9.01
CA SER A 47 -2.52 -4.32 8.14
C SER A 47 -3.75 -5.18 7.88
N ARG A 48 -3.66 -6.10 6.94
CA ARG A 48 -4.68 -7.15 6.80
C ARG A 48 -4.52 -8.19 7.91
N PRO A 49 -5.60 -8.83 8.36
CA PRO A 49 -5.52 -9.90 9.33
C PRO A 49 -4.60 -11.01 8.84
N GLY A 50 -3.57 -11.27 9.63
CA GLY A 50 -2.57 -12.30 9.37
C GLY A 50 -1.84 -12.57 10.67
N VAL A 51 -0.81 -13.39 10.62
CA VAL A 51 0.13 -13.57 11.72
C VAL A 51 1.50 -13.24 11.18
N VAL A 52 2.17 -12.28 11.80
CA VAL A 52 3.56 -11.96 11.46
C VAL A 52 4.42 -13.22 11.56
N SER A 53 5.38 -13.34 10.65
CA SER A 53 6.28 -14.50 10.61
C SER A 53 7.17 -14.58 11.86
N GLN A 54 7.56 -13.41 12.39
CA GLN A 54 8.39 -13.28 13.58
C GLN A 54 8.22 -11.90 14.22
N LEU A 55 8.10 -11.85 15.54
CA LEU A 55 8.29 -10.62 16.31
C LEU A 55 9.78 -10.35 16.43
N LEU A 56 10.19 -9.10 16.24
CA LEU A 56 11.57 -8.67 16.28
C LEU A 56 11.84 -7.81 17.51
N SER A 57 13.02 -7.99 18.12
CA SER A 57 13.61 -6.98 18.98
C SER A 57 14.09 -5.78 18.13
N PRO A 58 14.39 -4.62 18.74
CA PRO A 58 14.93 -3.47 18.02
C PRO A 58 16.20 -3.78 17.23
N ASP A 59 17.10 -4.56 17.81
CA ASP A 59 18.38 -4.92 17.20
C ASP A 59 18.18 -5.91 16.02
N GLU A 60 17.28 -6.90 16.16
CA GLU A 60 16.89 -7.80 15.07
C GLU A 60 16.17 -7.05 13.93
N ALA A 61 15.35 -6.07 14.26
CA ALA A 61 14.70 -5.23 13.26
C ALA A 61 15.73 -4.43 12.45
N CYS A 62 16.72 -3.84 13.12
CA CYS A 62 17.81 -3.13 12.45
C CYS A 62 18.63 -4.07 11.55
N LEU A 63 18.96 -5.28 12.02
CA LEU A 63 19.67 -6.30 11.24
C LEU A 63 18.85 -6.70 9.99
N LYS A 64 17.55 -6.92 10.15
CA LYS A 64 16.67 -7.27 9.04
C LYS A 64 16.58 -6.12 8.02
N VAL A 65 16.49 -4.87 8.46
CA VAL A 65 16.52 -3.70 7.57
C VAL A 65 17.85 -3.65 6.81
N SER A 66 18.99 -3.92 7.47
CA SER A 66 20.31 -4.00 6.84
C SER A 66 20.34 -4.99 5.67
N GLN A 67 19.81 -6.19 5.90
CA GLN A 67 19.69 -7.21 4.84
C GLN A 67 18.82 -6.75 3.68
N MET A 68 17.68 -6.09 3.98
CA MET A 68 16.76 -5.63 2.94
C MET A 68 17.35 -4.48 2.12
N VAL A 69 17.99 -3.51 2.78
CA VAL A 69 18.65 -2.37 2.14
C VAL A 69 19.75 -2.83 1.19
N SER A 70 20.49 -3.88 1.56
CA SER A 70 21.54 -4.47 0.71
C SER A 70 21.00 -5.11 -0.58
N GLY A 71 19.73 -5.55 -0.58
CA GLY A 71 19.11 -6.24 -1.71
C GLY A 71 18.05 -5.44 -2.46
N LEU A 72 17.56 -4.33 -1.88
CA LEU A 72 16.49 -3.50 -2.42
C LEU A 72 16.91 -2.03 -2.42
N PRO A 73 17.64 -1.56 -3.44
CA PRO A 73 18.15 -0.18 -3.48
C PRO A 73 17.00 0.85 -3.53
N ASN A 74 15.82 0.45 -4.01
CA ASN A 74 14.60 1.25 -4.04
C ASN A 74 13.77 1.17 -2.74
N LEU A 75 14.26 0.54 -1.68
CA LEU A 75 13.64 0.60 -0.36
C LEU A 75 13.86 1.99 0.23
N THR A 76 12.79 2.74 0.38
CA THR A 76 12.81 4.14 0.85
C THR A 76 12.10 4.36 2.16
N VAL A 77 11.27 3.42 2.60
CA VAL A 77 10.44 3.57 3.80
C VAL A 77 10.61 2.38 4.73
N VAL A 78 10.87 2.65 5.99
CA VAL A 78 10.70 1.67 7.07
C VAL A 78 9.64 2.17 8.05
N GLY A 79 8.60 1.36 8.25
CA GLY A 79 7.48 1.66 9.11
C GLY A 79 7.34 0.69 10.27
N ILE A 80 6.79 1.17 11.38
CA ILE A 80 6.30 0.33 12.47
C ILE A 80 4.78 0.50 12.53
N ALA A 81 4.07 -0.60 12.21
CA ALA A 81 2.62 -0.62 12.07
C ALA A 81 1.95 -1.78 12.84
N GLY A 82 2.69 -2.46 13.68
CA GLY A 82 2.11 -3.58 14.43
C GLY A 82 3.11 -4.63 14.89
N PRO A 83 2.58 -5.83 15.21
CA PRO A 83 1.21 -6.36 15.04
C PRO A 83 0.14 -5.77 15.97
N GLY A 84 0.50 -5.08 17.04
CA GLY A 84 -0.38 -4.30 17.90
C GLY A 84 -0.32 -2.81 17.57
N ASP A 85 -0.06 -1.95 18.58
CA ASP A 85 0.08 -0.51 18.40
C ASP A 85 1.49 -0.05 18.82
N PRO A 86 2.25 0.64 17.94
CA PRO A 86 3.60 1.09 18.23
C PRO A 86 3.72 1.95 19.50
N LEU A 87 2.76 2.84 19.75
CA LEU A 87 2.78 3.72 20.93
C LEU A 87 2.28 3.05 22.22
N ALA A 88 1.76 1.82 22.12
CA ALA A 88 1.58 0.93 23.27
C ALA A 88 2.86 0.13 23.61
N ASN A 89 3.89 0.23 22.76
CA ASN A 89 5.21 -0.39 22.89
C ASN A 89 6.33 0.67 22.69
N PRO A 90 6.31 1.80 23.41
CA PRO A 90 7.15 2.95 23.09
C PRO A 90 8.65 2.66 23.16
N GLU A 91 9.08 1.85 24.12
CA GLU A 91 10.51 1.51 24.30
C GLU A 91 11.06 0.79 23.07
N ALA A 92 10.40 -0.28 22.61
CA ALA A 92 10.84 -1.03 21.43
C ALA A 92 10.73 -0.18 20.17
N THR A 93 9.62 0.56 20.01
CA THR A 93 9.34 1.41 18.85
C THR A 93 10.39 2.50 18.70
N PHE A 94 10.63 3.29 19.74
CA PHE A 94 11.54 4.43 19.65
C PHE A 94 13.01 4.00 19.60
N ARG A 95 13.38 2.90 20.29
CA ARG A 95 14.72 2.32 20.14
C ARG A 95 14.96 1.85 18.70
N THR A 96 14.00 1.18 18.09
CA THR A 96 14.11 0.75 16.68
C THR A 96 14.31 1.95 15.77
N PHE A 97 13.51 3.00 15.91
CA PHE A 97 13.65 4.20 15.09
C PHE A 97 14.97 4.94 15.33
N ALA A 98 15.46 4.98 16.56
CA ALA A 98 16.76 5.58 16.87
C ALA A 98 17.90 4.85 16.16
N LEU A 99 17.93 3.52 16.22
CA LEU A 99 18.92 2.70 15.52
C LEU A 99 18.86 2.88 14.00
N LEU A 100 17.63 2.93 13.44
CA LEU A 100 17.44 3.11 12.01
C LEU A 100 17.82 4.52 11.54
N ALA A 101 17.50 5.56 12.30
CA ALA A 101 17.86 6.94 11.97
C ALA A 101 19.39 7.15 11.94
N GLU A 102 20.11 6.46 12.82
CA GLU A 102 21.57 6.49 12.86
C GLU A 102 22.20 5.70 11.70
N ALA A 103 21.71 4.47 11.46
CA ALA A 103 22.32 3.57 10.49
C ALA A 103 21.91 3.88 9.02
N TYR A 104 20.70 4.42 8.79
CA TYR A 104 20.11 4.62 7.48
C TYR A 104 19.40 5.98 7.37
N PRO A 105 20.13 7.09 7.36
CA PRO A 105 19.56 8.46 7.37
C PRO A 105 18.77 8.80 6.09
N ASP A 106 18.89 8.01 5.03
CA ASP A 106 18.16 8.14 3.76
C ASP A 106 16.77 7.47 3.79
N LEU A 107 16.49 6.61 4.78
CA LEU A 107 15.20 5.98 4.92
C LEU A 107 14.17 6.93 5.56
N HIS A 108 12.98 6.95 5.00
CA HIS A 108 11.83 7.62 5.60
C HIS A 108 11.24 6.75 6.71
N LEU A 109 11.27 7.24 7.94
CA LEU A 109 10.66 6.56 9.07
C LEU A 109 9.16 6.86 9.11
N CYS A 110 8.34 5.81 9.24
CA CYS A 110 6.88 5.87 9.23
C CYS A 110 6.30 5.18 10.47
N LEU A 111 5.35 5.82 11.12
CA LEU A 111 4.64 5.29 12.29
C LEU A 111 3.16 5.17 12.01
N SER A 112 2.54 4.04 12.37
CA SER A 112 1.10 3.85 12.24
C SER A 112 0.49 3.45 13.58
N THR A 113 -0.49 4.22 14.09
CA THR A 113 -1.01 4.09 15.46
C THR A 113 -2.51 4.36 15.56
N ASN A 114 -3.14 3.82 16.60
CA ASN A 114 -4.53 4.16 16.96
C ASN A 114 -4.69 5.59 17.51
N GLY A 115 -3.60 6.29 17.77
CA GLY A 115 -3.59 7.70 18.17
C GLY A 115 -3.80 8.00 19.65
N LEU A 116 -4.11 7.01 20.50
CA LEU A 116 -4.36 7.24 21.93
C LEU A 116 -3.19 7.92 22.63
N MET A 117 -1.97 7.52 22.32
CA MET A 117 -0.76 7.99 22.99
C MET A 117 -0.03 9.11 22.22
N LEU A 118 -0.55 9.56 21.07
CA LEU A 118 0.11 10.58 20.24
C LEU A 118 0.45 11.88 20.99
N PRO A 119 -0.45 12.46 21.79
CA PRO A 119 -0.11 13.70 22.51
C PRO A 119 1.04 13.54 23.50
N ASP A 120 1.23 12.33 24.05
CA ASP A 120 2.31 12.08 25.01
C ASP A 120 3.68 11.90 24.31
N TYR A 121 3.69 11.54 23.02
CA TYR A 121 4.91 11.21 22.26
C TYR A 121 5.16 12.09 21.03
N ALA A 122 4.37 13.15 20.82
CA ALA A 122 4.52 14.02 19.65
C ALA A 122 5.90 14.68 19.54
N GLU A 123 6.51 15.04 20.67
CA GLU A 123 7.86 15.60 20.74
C GLU A 123 8.93 14.55 20.39
N GLU A 124 8.81 13.35 20.93
CA GLU A 124 9.74 12.26 20.66
C GLU A 124 9.69 11.82 19.19
N ILE A 125 8.50 11.77 18.60
CA ILE A 125 8.29 11.49 17.17
C ILE A 125 9.05 12.53 16.32
N GLN A 126 8.91 13.82 16.66
CA GLN A 126 9.63 14.90 15.98
C GLN A 126 11.15 14.79 16.16
N ARG A 127 11.61 14.53 17.39
CA ARG A 127 13.04 14.43 17.74
C ARG A 127 13.75 13.32 16.97
N LEU A 128 13.08 12.19 16.75
CA LEU A 128 13.60 11.04 16.00
C LEU A 128 13.48 11.22 14.47
N GLY A 129 13.01 12.35 13.98
CA GLY A 129 12.88 12.61 12.55
C GLY A 129 11.79 11.78 11.86
N ILE A 130 10.82 11.23 12.60
CA ILE A 130 9.67 10.52 12.04
C ILE A 130 8.75 11.55 11.39
N ARG A 131 8.74 11.59 10.06
CA ARG A 131 8.02 12.62 9.29
C ARG A 131 6.67 12.17 8.75
N HIS A 132 6.36 10.88 8.81
CA HIS A 132 5.14 10.28 8.29
C HIS A 132 4.44 9.50 9.40
N VAL A 133 3.25 9.95 9.77
CA VAL A 133 2.45 9.28 10.81
C VAL A 133 1.06 8.98 10.27
N THR A 134 0.67 7.72 10.37
CA THR A 134 -0.70 7.27 10.10
C THR A 134 -1.46 7.16 11.40
N VAL A 135 -2.65 7.77 11.46
CA VAL A 135 -3.53 7.72 12.63
C VAL A 135 -4.83 7.04 12.25
N THR A 136 -5.17 5.95 12.93
CA THR A 136 -6.47 5.31 12.70
C THR A 136 -7.57 6.02 13.46
N MET A 137 -8.53 6.60 12.75
CA MET A 137 -9.68 7.29 13.30
C MET A 137 -10.97 6.85 12.59
N ASN A 138 -11.83 6.12 13.30
CA ASN A 138 -13.04 5.51 12.72
C ASN A 138 -14.33 6.27 13.05
N ALA A 139 -14.31 7.22 13.99
CA ALA A 139 -15.45 8.00 14.40
C ALA A 139 -15.04 9.32 15.06
N LEU A 140 -15.95 10.32 15.01
CA LEU A 140 -15.93 11.56 15.78
C LEU A 140 -17.03 11.58 16.84
N ASN A 141 -18.06 10.77 16.66
CA ASN A 141 -19.17 10.65 17.59
C ASN A 141 -18.89 9.52 18.58
N PRO A 142 -18.90 9.78 19.92
CA PRO A 142 -18.67 8.75 20.93
C PRO A 142 -19.65 7.58 20.89
N GLU A 143 -20.90 7.80 20.49
CA GLU A 143 -21.90 6.73 20.36
C GLU A 143 -21.56 5.80 19.18
N ILE A 144 -21.11 6.33 18.04
CA ILE A 144 -20.61 5.55 16.93
C ILE A 144 -19.34 4.80 17.36
N GLY A 145 -18.42 5.49 18.03
CA GLY A 145 -17.17 4.93 18.53
C GLY A 145 -17.39 3.79 19.54
N SER A 146 -18.41 3.89 20.38
CA SER A 146 -18.75 2.85 21.37
C SER A 146 -19.17 1.52 20.71
N ARG A 147 -19.70 1.57 19.49
CA ARG A 147 -20.01 0.39 18.68
C ARG A 147 -18.76 -0.22 18.02
N ILE A 148 -17.65 0.55 17.92
CA ILE A 148 -16.41 0.14 17.28
C ILE A 148 -15.39 -0.38 18.30
N TYR A 149 -15.30 0.29 19.46
CA TYR A 149 -14.26 0.03 20.46
C TYR A 149 -14.87 -0.62 21.72
N ALA A 150 -14.44 -1.85 22.01
CA ALA A 150 -14.86 -2.60 23.20
C ALA A 150 -14.32 -1.96 24.48
N HIS A 151 -13.06 -1.52 24.46
CA HIS A 151 -12.43 -0.78 25.56
C HIS A 151 -11.20 -0.01 25.10
N VAL A 152 -10.82 0.98 25.90
CA VAL A 152 -9.60 1.77 25.80
C VAL A 152 -8.89 1.73 27.16
N ARG A 153 -7.61 1.34 27.15
CA ARG A 153 -6.75 1.33 28.35
C ARG A 153 -5.81 2.53 28.30
N TYR A 154 -6.00 3.45 29.23
CA TYR A 154 -5.19 4.66 29.32
C TYR A 154 -4.78 4.94 30.76
N LYS A 155 -3.50 5.16 31.01
CA LYS A 155 -2.87 5.39 32.34
C LYS A 155 -3.35 4.40 33.42
N GLY A 156 -3.38 3.11 33.07
CA GLY A 156 -3.77 2.03 33.98
C GLY A 156 -5.27 1.82 34.14
N ILE A 157 -6.12 2.73 33.64
CA ILE A 157 -7.59 2.65 33.73
C ILE A 157 -8.15 2.07 32.43
N VAL A 158 -9.17 1.22 32.56
CA VAL A 158 -9.92 0.64 31.43
C VAL A 158 -11.24 1.36 31.30
N TYR A 159 -11.40 2.11 30.22
CA TYR A 159 -12.63 2.80 29.84
C TYR A 159 -13.45 1.93 28.88
N LYS A 160 -14.79 2.05 28.91
CA LYS A 160 -15.72 1.32 28.05
C LYS A 160 -16.80 2.24 27.49
N GLY A 161 -17.54 1.75 26.47
CA GLY A 161 -18.68 2.46 25.89
C GLY A 161 -18.32 3.83 25.33
N ALA A 162 -19.26 4.77 25.43
CA ALA A 162 -19.09 6.13 24.90
C ALA A 162 -17.96 6.91 25.58
N GLU A 163 -17.66 6.66 26.85
CA GLU A 163 -16.55 7.28 27.56
C GLU A 163 -15.19 6.87 26.97
N ALA A 164 -15.00 5.60 26.68
CA ALA A 164 -13.80 5.09 26.01
C ALA A 164 -13.62 5.73 24.62
N ALA A 165 -14.70 5.79 23.85
CA ALA A 165 -14.69 6.39 22.52
C ALA A 165 -14.40 7.91 22.59
N ALA A 166 -15.02 8.63 23.51
CA ALA A 166 -14.79 10.06 23.70
C ALA A 166 -13.33 10.36 24.10
N LEU A 167 -12.74 9.54 24.98
CA LEU A 167 -11.34 9.66 25.35
C LEU A 167 -10.44 9.46 24.12
N LEU A 168 -10.64 8.38 23.37
CA LEU A 168 -9.83 8.07 22.20
C LEU A 168 -9.92 9.17 21.13
N ILE A 169 -11.14 9.58 20.77
CA ILE A 169 -11.39 10.63 19.77
C ILE A 169 -10.67 11.93 20.16
N ARG A 170 -10.82 12.36 21.41
CA ARG A 170 -10.15 13.58 21.91
C ARG A 170 -8.63 13.48 21.75
N ARG A 171 -8.03 12.35 22.14
CA ARG A 171 -6.60 12.12 22.06
C ARG A 171 -6.10 12.07 20.60
N GLN A 172 -6.88 11.45 19.70
CA GLN A 172 -6.59 11.41 18.26
C GLN A 172 -6.58 12.82 17.66
N LEU A 173 -7.63 13.61 17.89
CA LEU A 173 -7.73 14.98 17.37
C LEU A 173 -6.60 15.87 17.90
N GLU A 174 -6.29 15.78 19.20
CA GLU A 174 -5.17 16.49 19.81
C GLU A 174 -3.84 16.06 19.22
N GLY A 175 -3.60 14.76 19.07
CA GLY A 175 -2.38 14.21 18.49
C GLY A 175 -2.18 14.64 17.03
N ILE A 176 -3.22 14.58 16.20
CA ILE A 176 -3.17 15.06 14.80
C ILE A 176 -2.78 16.53 14.78
N ARG A 177 -3.44 17.39 15.58
CA ARG A 177 -3.12 18.82 15.67
C ARG A 177 -1.67 19.08 16.09
N LEU A 178 -1.17 18.33 17.07
CA LEU A 178 0.22 18.49 17.55
C LEU A 178 1.24 18.07 16.48
N LEU A 179 0.99 17.00 15.74
CA LEU A 179 1.88 16.52 14.69
C LEU A 179 1.90 17.45 13.47
N THR A 180 0.72 17.88 13.01
CA THR A 180 0.63 18.79 11.85
C THR A 180 1.24 20.15 12.15
N ALA A 181 1.07 20.69 13.37
CA ALA A 181 1.73 21.91 13.82
C ALA A 181 3.28 21.79 13.84
N ARG A 182 3.83 20.58 13.90
CA ARG A 182 5.26 20.30 13.83
C ARG A 182 5.75 19.99 12.41
N GLY A 183 4.92 20.15 11.40
CA GLY A 183 5.24 19.86 10.01
C GLY A 183 5.36 18.34 9.69
N ILE A 184 4.82 17.48 10.56
CA ILE A 184 4.76 16.05 10.33
C ILE A 184 3.55 15.76 9.44
N LEU A 185 3.76 14.96 8.39
CA LEU A 185 2.71 14.55 7.47
C LEU A 185 1.82 13.48 8.14
N VAL A 186 0.57 13.81 8.33
CA VAL A 186 -0.42 12.92 8.94
C VAL A 186 -1.35 12.37 7.87
N LYS A 187 -1.37 11.04 7.74
CA LYS A 187 -2.41 10.30 7.02
C LYS A 187 -3.40 9.74 8.02
N VAL A 188 -4.69 9.82 7.73
CA VAL A 188 -5.72 9.20 8.56
C VAL A 188 -6.23 7.93 7.89
N ASN A 189 -6.17 6.81 8.60
CA ASN A 189 -6.82 5.57 8.21
C ASN A 189 -8.21 5.49 8.85
N SER A 190 -9.22 5.05 8.09
CA SER A 190 -10.53 4.69 8.62
C SER A 190 -10.99 3.36 8.05
N VAL A 191 -11.44 2.46 8.92
CA VAL A 191 -12.07 1.21 8.51
C VAL A 191 -13.53 1.50 8.20
N HIS A 192 -13.96 1.23 6.97
CA HIS A 192 -15.35 1.37 6.56
C HIS A 192 -16.18 0.19 7.06
N ILE A 193 -17.09 0.46 7.96
CA ILE A 193 -18.03 -0.49 8.57
C ILE A 193 -19.44 -0.02 8.20
N PRO A 194 -20.09 -0.61 7.17
CA PRO A 194 -21.30 -0.06 6.56
C PRO A 194 -22.41 0.30 7.56
N GLU A 195 -22.70 -0.62 8.47
CA GLU A 195 -23.82 -0.48 9.45
C GLU A 195 -23.47 0.44 10.63
N VAL A 196 -22.22 0.94 10.72
CA VAL A 196 -21.74 1.67 11.89
C VAL A 196 -21.29 3.07 11.54
N ASN A 197 -20.34 3.20 10.59
CA ASN A 197 -19.69 4.49 10.34
C ASN A 197 -19.67 4.94 8.88
N GLY A 198 -20.22 4.17 7.93
CA GLY A 198 -20.11 4.50 6.50
C GLY A 198 -20.50 5.93 6.17
N ALA A 199 -21.72 6.37 6.58
CA ALA A 199 -22.20 7.72 6.38
C ALA A 199 -21.40 8.78 7.17
N HIS A 200 -20.76 8.38 8.28
CA HIS A 200 -20.03 9.27 9.18
C HIS A 200 -18.59 9.56 8.75
N LEU A 201 -18.00 8.74 7.87
CA LEU A 201 -16.60 8.91 7.44
C LEU A 201 -16.36 10.23 6.68
N ARG A 202 -17.39 10.79 6.06
CA ARG A 202 -17.31 12.12 5.45
C ARG A 202 -17.07 13.21 6.52
N GLU A 203 -17.69 13.11 7.69
CA GLU A 203 -17.46 14.04 8.80
C GLU A 203 -16.04 13.90 9.34
N VAL A 204 -15.52 12.68 9.45
CA VAL A 204 -14.13 12.41 9.81
C VAL A 204 -13.20 13.14 8.84
N ALA A 205 -13.40 13.00 7.51
CA ALA A 205 -12.59 13.69 6.51
C ALA A 205 -12.58 15.22 6.71
N VAL A 206 -13.75 15.83 6.98
CA VAL A 206 -13.86 17.28 7.23
C VAL A 206 -13.06 17.69 8.47
N ALA A 207 -13.17 16.94 9.56
CA ALA A 207 -12.51 17.27 10.82
C ALA A 207 -10.98 17.14 10.70
N VAL A 208 -10.47 16.03 10.14
CA VAL A 208 -9.04 15.80 10.08
C VAL A 208 -8.36 16.73 9.05
N ARG A 209 -9.05 17.09 7.96
CA ARG A 209 -8.56 18.12 7.03
C ARG A 209 -8.40 19.48 7.73
N LYS A 210 -9.35 19.88 8.55
CA LYS A 210 -9.26 21.15 9.34
C LYS A 210 -8.05 21.15 10.29
N LEU A 211 -7.61 19.98 10.73
CA LEU A 211 -6.41 19.81 11.55
C LEU A 211 -5.12 19.70 10.75
N GLY A 212 -5.18 19.79 9.42
CA GLY A 212 -4.00 19.76 8.54
C GLY A 212 -3.56 18.34 8.15
N ALA A 213 -4.39 17.32 8.32
CA ALA A 213 -4.08 15.99 7.80
C ALA A 213 -3.90 16.02 6.28
N PHE A 214 -2.87 15.32 5.80
CA PHE A 214 -2.45 15.30 4.40
C PHE A 214 -3.42 14.50 3.51
N SER A 215 -3.79 13.30 3.95
CA SER A 215 -4.66 12.40 3.18
C SER A 215 -5.51 11.50 4.07
N HIS A 216 -6.60 10.99 3.51
CA HIS A 216 -7.48 10.02 4.13
C HIS A 216 -7.39 8.67 3.38
N ASN A 217 -7.24 7.58 4.09
CA ASN A 217 -7.25 6.23 3.57
C ASN A 217 -8.47 5.50 4.15
N ILE A 218 -9.48 5.27 3.34
CA ILE A 218 -10.69 4.54 3.73
C ILE A 218 -10.56 3.11 3.26
N MET A 219 -10.44 2.19 4.22
CA MET A 219 -10.19 0.79 3.98
C MET A 219 -11.45 -0.04 4.24
N PRO A 220 -11.77 -1.03 3.40
CA PRO A 220 -12.88 -1.92 3.70
C PRO A 220 -12.61 -2.72 4.98
N LEU A 221 -13.67 -2.95 5.76
CA LEU A 221 -13.62 -3.86 6.91
C LEU A 221 -13.23 -5.27 6.43
N ILE A 222 -12.20 -5.83 7.06
CA ILE A 222 -11.86 -7.24 6.95
C ILE A 222 -12.22 -7.91 8.28
N LEU A 223 -13.09 -8.90 8.24
CA LEU A 223 -13.54 -9.63 9.44
C LEU A 223 -12.46 -10.61 9.90
N SER A 224 -11.86 -10.33 11.05
CA SER A 224 -10.95 -11.29 11.68
C SER A 224 -11.72 -12.44 12.30
N PRO A 225 -11.38 -13.70 12.00
CA PRO A 225 -12.03 -14.86 12.61
C PRO A 225 -11.98 -14.77 14.14
N GLY A 226 -13.15 -15.00 14.77
CA GLY A 226 -13.30 -14.96 16.22
C GLY A 226 -13.34 -13.57 16.87
N SER A 227 -13.27 -12.49 16.09
CA SER A 227 -13.58 -11.13 16.57
C SER A 227 -15.05 -10.99 16.98
N HIS A 228 -15.40 -9.93 17.69
CA HIS A 228 -16.80 -9.68 18.06
C HIS A 228 -17.68 -9.52 16.82
N TYR A 229 -17.29 -8.69 15.86
CA TYR A 229 -18.04 -8.51 14.62
C TYR A 229 -18.18 -9.77 13.78
N TYR A 230 -17.17 -10.64 13.78
CA TYR A 230 -17.27 -11.95 13.14
C TYR A 230 -18.37 -12.83 13.78
N LYS A 231 -18.45 -12.83 15.12
CA LYS A 231 -19.46 -13.61 15.88
C LYS A 231 -20.86 -13.03 15.74
N GLU A 232 -20.99 -11.71 15.63
CA GLU A 232 -22.26 -11.01 15.44
C GLU A 232 -22.68 -10.91 13.96
N HIS A 233 -21.99 -11.64 13.07
CA HIS A 233 -22.31 -11.73 11.64
C HIS A 233 -22.34 -10.39 10.90
N PHE A 234 -21.49 -9.43 11.30
CA PHE A 234 -21.26 -8.24 10.50
C PHE A 234 -20.73 -8.64 9.13
N ARG A 235 -20.96 -7.79 8.13
CA ARG A 235 -20.44 -7.99 6.79
C ARG A 235 -19.32 -7.00 6.44
N SER A 236 -18.44 -7.39 5.54
CA SER A 236 -17.55 -6.44 4.86
C SER A 236 -18.35 -5.59 3.87
N PRO A 237 -17.94 -4.34 3.61
CA PRO A 237 -18.54 -3.53 2.55
C PRO A 237 -18.29 -4.15 1.18
N THR A 238 -19.17 -3.86 0.21
CA THR A 238 -18.88 -4.10 -1.20
C THR A 238 -17.83 -3.11 -1.72
N LEU A 239 -17.28 -3.37 -2.89
CA LEU A 239 -16.37 -2.43 -3.54
C LEU A 239 -17.09 -1.10 -3.84
N GLU A 240 -18.31 -1.18 -4.36
CA GLU A 240 -19.14 0.00 -4.68
C GLU A 240 -19.41 0.85 -3.43
N GLU A 241 -19.82 0.24 -2.32
CA GLU A 241 -20.04 0.95 -1.04
C GLU A 241 -18.76 1.66 -0.56
N THR A 242 -17.59 1.01 -0.73
CA THR A 242 -16.31 1.63 -0.35
C THR A 242 -15.93 2.77 -1.29
N ASP A 243 -16.12 2.58 -2.60
CA ASP A 243 -15.86 3.60 -3.62
C ASP A 243 -16.75 4.82 -3.43
N GLU A 244 -18.03 4.66 -3.11
CA GLU A 244 -18.95 5.78 -2.80
C GLU A 244 -18.46 6.63 -1.62
N VAL A 245 -18.03 5.98 -0.53
CA VAL A 245 -17.51 6.68 0.66
C VAL A 245 -16.17 7.36 0.35
N GLN A 246 -15.29 6.71 -0.41
CA GLN A 246 -14.03 7.29 -0.87
C GLN A 246 -14.28 8.50 -1.77
N GLU A 247 -15.24 8.42 -2.70
CA GLU A 247 -15.58 9.51 -3.59
C GLU A 247 -16.18 10.70 -2.82
N ALA A 248 -17.07 10.45 -1.88
CA ALA A 248 -17.60 11.50 -1.00
C ALA A 248 -16.50 12.21 -0.19
N SER A 249 -15.48 11.47 0.24
CA SER A 249 -14.34 12.01 0.99
C SER A 249 -13.33 12.72 0.08
N SER A 250 -13.15 12.28 -1.17
CA SER A 250 -12.21 12.87 -2.14
C SER A 250 -12.56 14.31 -2.51
N ARG A 251 -13.84 14.67 -2.40
CA ARG A 251 -14.32 16.08 -2.56
C ARG A 251 -13.89 17.00 -1.41
N ILE A 252 -13.37 16.43 -0.33
CA ILE A 252 -12.96 17.16 0.88
C ILE A 252 -11.44 17.23 0.96
N MET A 253 -10.77 16.10 0.79
CA MET A 253 -9.32 16.00 0.91
C MET A 253 -8.77 14.82 0.05
N PRO A 254 -7.45 14.78 -0.25
CA PRO A 254 -6.86 13.68 -0.98
C PRO A 254 -7.18 12.32 -0.31
N VAL A 255 -7.63 11.35 -1.10
CA VAL A 255 -7.94 9.98 -0.65
C VAL A 255 -6.97 9.00 -1.29
N MET A 256 -6.35 8.16 -0.45
CA MET A 256 -5.48 7.08 -0.92
C MET A 256 -6.31 5.93 -1.50
N ARG A 257 -6.21 5.67 -2.81
CA ARG A 257 -6.93 4.59 -3.50
C ARG A 257 -6.08 3.35 -3.80
N HIS A 258 -4.77 3.46 -3.68
CA HIS A 258 -3.80 2.38 -3.97
C HIS A 258 -3.42 1.53 -2.74
N CYS A 259 -4.10 1.70 -1.61
CA CYS A 259 -3.87 0.88 -0.41
C CYS A 259 -4.22 -0.59 -0.67
N ARG A 260 -3.34 -1.50 -0.24
CA ARG A 260 -3.53 -2.95 -0.35
C ARG A 260 -3.57 -3.66 0.99
N GLN A 261 -3.67 -2.89 2.10
CA GLN A 261 -3.66 -3.42 3.48
C GLN A 261 -2.50 -4.41 3.67
N CYS A 262 -1.29 -3.87 3.75
CA CYS A 262 -0.05 -4.65 3.88
C CYS A 262 -0.06 -5.51 5.16
N ARG A 263 0.78 -6.54 5.23
CA ARG A 263 1.06 -7.26 6.49
C ARG A 263 1.91 -6.39 7.41
N ALA A 264 1.87 -6.68 8.73
CA ALA A 264 2.68 -5.97 9.72
C ALA A 264 4.19 -6.28 9.60
N ASP A 265 4.57 -7.28 8.81
CA ASP A 265 5.94 -7.65 8.43
C ASP A 265 6.21 -7.50 6.92
N ALA A 266 5.40 -6.72 6.21
CA ALA A 266 5.47 -6.60 4.76
C ALA A 266 6.78 -5.99 4.27
N VAL A 267 7.31 -6.51 3.17
CA VAL A 267 8.53 -6.02 2.48
C VAL A 267 8.29 -5.96 0.98
N GLY A 268 8.77 -4.91 0.31
CA GLY A 268 8.71 -4.77 -1.15
C GLY A 268 7.73 -3.70 -1.63
N LEU A 269 7.32 -3.74 -2.87
CA LEU A 269 6.33 -2.83 -3.45
C LEU A 269 4.93 -3.08 -2.88
N ILE A 270 4.06 -2.05 -2.88
CA ILE A 270 2.66 -2.21 -2.50
C ILE A 270 1.98 -3.17 -3.48
N GLY A 271 1.39 -4.26 -2.95
CA GLY A 271 0.76 -5.32 -3.75
C GLY A 271 1.71 -6.46 -4.19
N ALA A 272 3.04 -6.30 -4.02
CA ALA A 272 4.04 -7.33 -4.25
C ALA A 272 4.83 -7.59 -2.97
N ASP A 273 4.17 -8.22 -1.99
CA ASP A 273 4.76 -8.51 -0.67
C ASP A 273 5.71 -9.70 -0.75
N MET A 274 6.96 -9.47 -0.36
CA MET A 274 8.05 -10.44 -0.37
C MET A 274 8.28 -11.09 1.00
N SER A 275 7.54 -10.72 2.04
CA SER A 275 7.75 -11.19 3.43
C SER A 275 7.60 -12.71 3.61
N GLN A 276 6.94 -13.39 2.68
CA GLN A 276 6.69 -14.84 2.71
C GLN A 276 7.61 -15.63 1.75
N MET A 277 8.57 -14.98 1.09
CA MET A 277 9.55 -15.72 0.28
C MET A 277 10.53 -16.44 1.21
N PRO A 278 10.60 -17.79 1.17
CA PRO A 278 11.65 -18.50 1.85
C PRO A 278 12.98 -18.11 1.20
N GLU A 279 13.92 -17.66 1.99
CA GLU A 279 15.27 -17.27 1.57
C GLU A 279 15.29 -16.16 0.49
N MET A 280 15.15 -14.91 0.92
CA MET A 280 15.81 -13.85 0.18
C MET A 280 17.31 -14.06 0.35
N VAL A 281 17.92 -14.75 -0.62
CA VAL A 281 19.37 -14.65 -0.78
C VAL A 281 19.63 -13.18 -1.08
N PRO A 282 20.32 -12.44 -0.19
CA PRO A 282 20.71 -11.07 -0.52
C PRO A 282 21.46 -11.13 -1.85
N PRO A 283 21.18 -10.24 -2.80
CA PRO A 283 21.96 -10.19 -4.03
C PRO A 283 23.44 -10.07 -3.65
N GLN A 284 24.31 -10.71 -4.43
CA GLN A 284 25.75 -10.62 -4.23
C GLN A 284 26.17 -9.16 -4.50
N GLY A 285 26.35 -8.40 -3.45
CA GLY A 285 26.74 -7.00 -3.45
C GLY A 285 25.89 -6.21 -2.45
N SER A 286 26.52 -5.35 -1.68
CA SER A 286 25.85 -4.38 -0.80
C SER A 286 25.83 -3.04 -1.52
N PHE A 287 24.64 -2.48 -1.77
CA PHE A 287 24.51 -1.10 -2.24
C PHE A 287 24.95 -0.14 -1.13
N THR A 288 25.87 0.77 -1.47
CA THR A 288 26.23 1.87 -0.56
C THR A 288 25.10 2.88 -0.49
N LEU A 289 25.21 3.85 0.41
CA LEU A 289 24.28 4.98 0.49
C LEU A 289 24.26 5.77 -0.82
N GLU A 290 25.43 5.96 -1.44
CA GLU A 290 25.60 6.67 -2.71
C GLU A 290 24.96 5.91 -3.88
N ASP A 291 25.17 4.59 -3.96
CA ASP A 291 24.54 3.74 -4.99
C ASP A 291 23.02 3.82 -4.90
N ARG A 292 22.47 3.75 -3.70
CA ARG A 292 21.03 3.83 -3.47
C ARG A 292 20.48 5.20 -3.85
N ALA A 293 21.18 6.27 -3.47
CA ALA A 293 20.78 7.63 -3.84
C ALA A 293 20.74 7.80 -5.36
N ALA A 294 21.77 7.33 -6.07
CA ALA A 294 21.83 7.40 -7.53
C ALA A 294 20.67 6.65 -8.21
N ILE A 295 20.41 5.40 -7.77
CA ILE A 295 19.30 4.61 -8.31
C ILE A 295 17.94 5.26 -8.02
N GLN A 296 17.73 5.78 -6.82
CA GLN A 296 16.49 6.45 -6.45
C GLN A 296 16.29 7.76 -7.22
N ASP A 297 17.33 8.49 -7.50
CA ASP A 297 17.26 9.73 -8.28
C ASP A 297 16.98 9.45 -9.76
N GLU A 298 17.53 8.37 -10.31
CA GLU A 298 17.17 7.88 -11.64
C GLU A 298 15.68 7.52 -11.73
N ILE A 299 15.15 6.80 -10.72
CA ILE A 299 13.72 6.49 -10.62
C ILE A 299 12.89 7.77 -10.60
N VAL A 300 13.24 8.76 -9.77
CA VAL A 300 12.52 10.03 -9.68
C VAL A 300 12.59 10.82 -11.01
N SER A 301 13.72 10.78 -11.70
CA SER A 301 13.85 11.41 -13.03
C SER A 301 12.89 10.74 -14.03
N GLY A 302 12.88 9.41 -14.08
CA GLY A 302 11.94 8.67 -14.94
C GLY A 302 10.47 8.92 -14.60
N MET A 303 10.12 9.07 -13.32
CA MET A 303 8.76 9.46 -12.90
C MET A 303 8.39 10.86 -13.41
N ARG A 304 9.30 11.83 -13.33
CA ARG A 304 9.08 13.20 -13.82
C ARG A 304 8.91 13.24 -15.34
N GLU A 305 9.72 12.47 -16.05
CA GLU A 305 9.61 12.34 -17.51
C GLU A 305 8.26 11.72 -17.90
N ALA A 306 7.83 10.66 -17.19
CA ALA A 306 6.52 10.05 -17.39
C ALA A 306 5.36 11.02 -17.08
N ALA A 307 5.49 11.86 -16.05
CA ALA A 307 4.49 12.88 -15.71
C ALA A 307 4.44 14.02 -16.77
N ALA A 308 5.57 14.42 -17.31
CA ALA A 308 5.65 15.41 -18.39
C ALA A 308 4.96 14.93 -19.69
N VAL A 309 4.91 13.59 -19.89
CA VAL A 309 4.19 12.94 -21.00
C VAL A 309 2.64 13.09 -20.88
N SER A 310 2.12 13.54 -19.76
CA SER A 310 0.68 13.77 -19.57
C SER A 310 0.09 14.88 -20.46
N GLU A 311 0.91 15.77 -21.02
CA GLU A 311 0.49 16.81 -21.99
C GLU A 311 0.37 16.30 -23.43
N VAL A 312 0.78 15.05 -23.69
CA VAL A 312 0.66 14.46 -25.03
C VAL A 312 -0.80 14.15 -25.35
N ASP A 313 -1.26 14.56 -26.53
CA ASP A 313 -2.54 14.06 -27.07
C ASP A 313 -2.45 12.56 -27.33
N TRP A 314 -3.18 11.76 -26.54
CA TRP A 314 -3.19 10.31 -26.61
C TRP A 314 -4.21 9.72 -27.60
N SER A 315 -4.87 10.55 -28.40
CA SER A 315 -5.74 10.06 -29.46
C SER A 315 -4.94 9.21 -30.47
N GLY A 316 -5.42 8.01 -30.77
CA GLY A 316 -4.73 7.08 -31.67
C GLY A 316 -3.51 6.37 -31.07
N ALA A 317 -3.31 6.42 -29.75
CA ALA A 317 -2.29 5.62 -29.09
C ALA A 317 -2.55 4.12 -29.19
N VAL A 318 -1.50 3.33 -29.24
CA VAL A 318 -1.58 1.86 -29.18
C VAL A 318 -1.71 1.43 -27.73
N ARG A 319 -2.84 0.82 -27.37
CA ARG A 319 -3.00 0.24 -26.03
C ARG A 319 -2.36 -1.13 -25.96
N ALA A 320 -1.54 -1.35 -24.95
CA ALA A 320 -0.77 -2.58 -24.72
C ALA A 320 -1.00 -3.12 -23.30
N ALA A 321 -1.14 -4.43 -23.19
CA ALA A 321 -1.16 -5.16 -21.92
C ALA A 321 0.20 -5.81 -21.70
N VAL A 322 0.70 -5.77 -20.46
CA VAL A 322 1.99 -6.34 -20.08
C VAL A 322 1.82 -7.30 -18.91
N ALA A 323 2.30 -8.54 -19.08
CA ALA A 323 2.37 -9.53 -18.01
C ALA A 323 3.69 -9.40 -17.26
N THR A 324 3.64 -8.98 -15.99
CA THR A 324 4.82 -8.78 -15.15
C THR A 324 4.55 -9.15 -13.70
N ARG A 325 5.61 -9.51 -12.96
CA ARG A 325 5.62 -9.65 -11.50
C ARG A 325 6.20 -8.43 -10.79
N GLY A 326 6.44 -7.33 -11.50
CA GLY A 326 7.07 -6.12 -11.00
C GLY A 326 8.48 -5.89 -11.54
N SER A 327 9.20 -4.91 -10.93
CA SER A 327 10.57 -4.50 -11.29
C SER A 327 10.71 -3.93 -12.70
N ASN A 328 9.66 -3.33 -13.24
CA ASN A 328 9.61 -2.70 -14.58
C ASN A 328 10.15 -3.60 -15.73
N VAL A 329 10.05 -4.93 -15.59
CA VAL A 329 10.51 -5.91 -16.58
C VAL A 329 9.41 -6.89 -16.96
N ILE A 330 9.43 -7.38 -18.19
CA ILE A 330 8.53 -8.42 -18.68
C ILE A 330 9.06 -9.78 -18.23
N ASN A 331 8.46 -10.33 -17.18
CA ASN A 331 8.95 -11.56 -16.53
C ASN A 331 7.85 -12.58 -16.20
N GLN A 332 6.60 -12.34 -16.64
CA GLN A 332 5.47 -13.22 -16.36
C GLN A 332 4.97 -13.94 -17.62
N HIS A 333 4.74 -15.25 -17.49
CA HIS A 333 4.07 -16.05 -18.52
C HIS A 333 2.57 -15.73 -18.52
N PHE A 334 1.96 -15.60 -19.72
CA PHE A 334 0.54 -15.27 -19.89
C PHE A 334 -0.39 -16.18 -19.06
N GLY A 335 -0.20 -17.49 -19.14
CA GLY A 335 -1.05 -18.47 -18.46
C GLY A 335 -1.02 -18.39 -16.93
N HIS A 336 0.00 -17.78 -16.35
CA HIS A 336 0.16 -17.60 -14.91
C HIS A 336 -0.12 -16.17 -14.44
N ALA A 337 -0.40 -15.26 -15.37
CA ALA A 337 -0.72 -13.88 -15.03
C ALA A 337 -2.09 -13.79 -14.32
N ARG A 338 -2.12 -13.13 -13.19
CA ARG A 338 -3.34 -12.78 -12.43
C ARG A 338 -3.73 -11.33 -12.62
N GLU A 339 -2.86 -10.57 -13.26
CA GLU A 339 -3.08 -9.17 -13.60
C GLU A 339 -2.23 -8.79 -14.81
N PHE A 340 -2.68 -7.78 -15.53
CA PHE A 340 -1.97 -7.14 -16.62
C PHE A 340 -1.85 -5.66 -16.34
N ILE A 341 -0.66 -5.11 -16.52
CA ILE A 341 -0.46 -3.66 -16.49
C ILE A 341 -0.75 -3.12 -17.88
N ILE A 342 -1.58 -2.10 -17.97
CA ILE A 342 -2.04 -1.52 -19.22
C ILE A 342 -1.30 -0.21 -19.48
N TYR A 343 -0.79 -0.08 -20.70
CA TYR A 343 -0.08 1.10 -21.16
C TYR A 343 -0.68 1.63 -22.46
N ASP A 344 -0.66 2.94 -22.64
CA ASP A 344 -0.81 3.58 -23.94
C ASP A 344 0.57 3.95 -24.48
N VAL A 345 0.82 3.66 -25.75
CA VAL A 345 2.09 3.95 -26.43
C VAL A 345 1.80 4.83 -27.65
N LYS A 346 2.47 5.99 -27.72
CA LYS A 346 2.36 6.89 -28.86
C LYS A 346 3.71 7.54 -29.16
N GLN A 347 4.23 7.32 -30.36
CA GLN A 347 5.56 7.77 -30.78
C GLN A 347 6.66 7.26 -29.81
N GLU A 348 7.37 8.13 -29.13
CA GLU A 348 8.41 7.81 -28.14
C GLU A 348 7.87 7.85 -26.69
N ASN A 349 6.55 7.98 -26.51
CA ASN A 349 5.93 8.15 -25.22
C ASN A 349 5.17 6.90 -24.77
N VAL A 350 5.33 6.52 -23.50
CA VAL A 350 4.62 5.42 -22.85
C VAL A 350 3.91 5.96 -21.62
N ARG A 351 2.61 5.70 -21.51
CA ARG A 351 1.80 6.10 -20.37
C ARG A 351 1.17 4.89 -19.70
N LEU A 352 1.34 4.75 -18.40
CA LEU A 352 0.59 3.80 -17.59
C LEU A 352 -0.89 4.21 -17.55
N VAL A 353 -1.78 3.28 -17.91
CA VAL A 353 -3.24 3.49 -17.89
C VAL A 353 -3.86 2.87 -16.64
N GLY A 354 -3.39 1.70 -16.21
CA GLY A 354 -3.90 1.01 -15.03
C GLY A 354 -3.54 -0.46 -14.97
N ILE A 355 -4.17 -1.18 -14.05
CA ILE A 355 -3.97 -2.61 -13.83
C ILE A 355 -5.32 -3.31 -13.99
N ARG A 356 -5.37 -4.41 -14.75
CA ARG A 356 -6.55 -5.26 -14.92
C ARG A 356 -6.29 -6.63 -14.31
N LYS A 357 -7.12 -7.02 -13.36
CA LYS A 357 -7.04 -8.33 -12.72
C LYS A 357 -7.80 -9.37 -13.52
N VAL A 358 -7.26 -10.56 -13.62
CA VAL A 358 -7.85 -11.72 -14.28
C VAL A 358 -7.62 -12.97 -13.45
N GLN A 359 -8.41 -14.02 -13.69
CA GLN A 359 -8.08 -15.33 -13.17
C GLN A 359 -6.96 -15.95 -14.02
N ALA A 360 -5.96 -16.58 -13.35
CA ALA A 360 -4.87 -17.21 -14.07
C ALA A 360 -5.40 -18.36 -14.97
N TYR A 361 -5.03 -18.34 -16.26
CA TYR A 361 -5.48 -19.32 -17.23
C TYR A 361 -4.98 -20.75 -16.96
N CYS A 362 -3.77 -20.89 -16.40
CA CYS A 362 -3.19 -22.16 -16.00
C CYS A 362 -3.09 -22.29 -14.49
N ASN A 363 -3.88 -23.20 -13.91
CA ASN A 363 -3.87 -23.52 -12.47
C ASN A 363 -3.06 -24.77 -12.12
N GLY A 364 -2.21 -25.28 -13.04
CA GLY A 364 -1.40 -26.46 -12.81
C GLY A 364 -2.13 -27.81 -12.92
N THR A 365 -3.44 -27.82 -13.15
CA THR A 365 -4.21 -29.03 -13.48
C THR A 365 -4.40 -29.14 -14.99
N ARG A 366 -4.48 -30.38 -15.52
CA ARG A 366 -4.59 -30.66 -16.97
C ARG A 366 -5.87 -30.13 -17.65
N GLU A 367 -6.79 -29.53 -16.92
CA GLU A 367 -8.01 -28.93 -17.43
C GLU A 367 -7.87 -27.42 -17.52
N CYS A 368 -7.47 -26.91 -18.69
CA CYS A 368 -7.56 -25.50 -19.05
C CYS A 368 -9.03 -25.18 -19.39
N GLY A 369 -9.84 -24.95 -18.39
CA GLY A 369 -11.25 -24.62 -18.56
C GLY A 369 -11.59 -23.27 -17.99
N SER A 370 -11.98 -22.34 -18.85
CA SER A 370 -12.83 -21.19 -18.63
C SER A 370 -12.25 -19.76 -18.48
N PRO A 371 -11.09 -19.41 -17.92
CA PRO A 371 -10.81 -17.97 -17.77
C PRO A 371 -10.21 -17.25 -19.00
N LEU A 372 -10.07 -17.91 -20.15
CA LEU A 372 -9.51 -17.23 -21.33
C LEU A 372 -10.51 -16.21 -21.92
N SER A 373 -11.81 -16.47 -21.83
CA SER A 373 -12.85 -15.53 -22.25
C SER A 373 -12.82 -14.26 -21.38
N GLU A 374 -12.67 -14.41 -20.07
CA GLU A 374 -12.54 -13.29 -19.14
C GLU A 374 -11.30 -12.43 -19.46
N ALA A 375 -10.14 -13.06 -19.69
CA ALA A 375 -8.93 -12.34 -20.07
C ALA A 375 -9.08 -11.63 -21.43
N LEU A 376 -9.75 -12.24 -22.41
CA LEU A 376 -10.05 -11.62 -23.69
C LEU A 376 -10.99 -10.41 -23.55
N ASP A 377 -12.04 -10.51 -22.75
CA ASP A 377 -12.97 -9.41 -22.49
C ASP A 377 -12.27 -8.24 -21.76
N MET A 378 -11.41 -8.56 -20.81
CA MET A 378 -10.64 -7.55 -20.08
C MET A 378 -9.58 -6.85 -20.93
N LEU A 379 -9.10 -7.48 -21.99
CA LEU A 379 -8.04 -6.95 -22.87
C LEU A 379 -8.56 -6.51 -24.26
N LYS A 380 -9.84 -6.54 -24.54
CA LYS A 380 -10.44 -6.29 -25.86
C LYS A 380 -10.10 -4.95 -26.50
N ASP A 381 -9.74 -3.94 -25.71
CA ASP A 381 -9.29 -2.63 -26.16
C ASP A 381 -7.77 -2.52 -26.35
N CYS A 382 -7.02 -3.59 -26.01
CA CYS A 382 -5.58 -3.66 -26.23
C CYS A 382 -5.30 -4.18 -27.63
N ARG A 383 -4.27 -3.66 -28.28
CA ARG A 383 -3.76 -4.14 -29.58
C ARG A 383 -2.51 -4.99 -29.44
N LEU A 384 -1.81 -4.83 -28.33
CA LEU A 384 -0.58 -5.58 -27.98
C LEU A 384 -0.75 -6.31 -26.66
N LEU A 385 -0.12 -7.48 -26.55
CA LEU A 385 0.13 -8.17 -25.30
C LEU A 385 1.59 -8.58 -25.24
N LEU A 386 2.33 -8.11 -24.23
CA LEU A 386 3.71 -8.49 -23.97
C LEU A 386 3.79 -9.42 -22.77
N CYS A 387 4.45 -10.57 -22.94
CA CYS A 387 4.63 -11.56 -21.86
C CYS A 387 5.94 -12.32 -22.06
N SER A 388 6.42 -12.99 -21.00
CA SER A 388 7.65 -13.81 -21.10
C SER A 388 7.44 -15.16 -21.79
N GLY A 389 6.20 -15.56 -22.02
CA GLY A 389 5.79 -16.78 -22.72
C GLY A 389 4.29 -16.92 -22.79
N ILE A 390 3.80 -17.59 -23.82
CA ILE A 390 2.38 -17.89 -24.07
C ILE A 390 2.26 -19.18 -24.88
N GLY A 391 1.26 -20.00 -24.59
CA GLY A 391 0.97 -21.20 -25.37
C GLY A 391 0.29 -20.88 -26.70
N GLU A 392 0.35 -21.79 -27.68
CA GLU A 392 -0.21 -21.59 -29.03
C GLU A 392 -1.72 -21.34 -29.03
N ALA A 393 -2.49 -22.08 -28.24
CA ALA A 393 -3.95 -21.95 -28.23
C ALA A 393 -4.42 -20.57 -27.73
N PRO A 394 -3.96 -20.05 -26.57
CA PRO A 394 -4.30 -18.70 -26.16
C PRO A 394 -3.73 -17.62 -27.10
N ALA A 395 -2.55 -17.82 -27.69
CA ALA A 395 -1.99 -16.88 -28.66
C ALA A 395 -2.89 -16.72 -29.89
N ARG A 396 -3.38 -17.83 -30.46
CA ARG A 396 -4.32 -17.80 -31.60
C ARG A 396 -5.64 -17.08 -31.25
N LYS A 397 -6.20 -17.33 -30.07
CA LYS A 397 -7.45 -16.67 -29.65
C LYS A 397 -7.29 -15.18 -29.43
N LEU A 398 -6.15 -14.73 -28.89
CA LEU A 398 -5.82 -13.31 -28.77
C LEU A 398 -5.71 -12.66 -30.18
N GLN A 399 -5.03 -13.31 -31.11
CA GLN A 399 -4.92 -12.83 -32.49
C GLN A 399 -6.28 -12.72 -33.19
N GLN A 400 -7.16 -13.70 -32.99
CA GLN A 400 -8.54 -13.66 -33.49
C GLN A 400 -9.36 -12.52 -32.88
N ALA A 401 -9.05 -12.12 -31.64
CA ALA A 401 -9.64 -10.95 -30.97
C ALA A 401 -8.96 -9.61 -31.34
N GLY A 402 -8.00 -9.62 -32.26
CA GLY A 402 -7.28 -8.40 -32.69
C GLY A 402 -6.15 -7.96 -31.77
N ILE A 403 -5.74 -8.82 -30.83
CA ILE A 403 -4.64 -8.55 -29.90
C ILE A 403 -3.41 -9.31 -30.39
N THR A 404 -2.31 -8.62 -30.64
CA THR A 404 -1.04 -9.23 -31.05
C THR A 404 -0.22 -9.65 -29.84
N PRO A 405 -0.09 -10.95 -29.51
CA PRO A 405 0.75 -11.39 -28.43
C PRO A 405 2.23 -11.46 -28.89
N LEU A 406 3.10 -10.88 -28.09
CA LEU A 406 4.54 -10.86 -28.32
C LEU A 406 5.27 -11.42 -27.10
N ILE A 407 6.16 -12.39 -27.34
CA ILE A 407 7.05 -12.88 -26.30
C ILE A 407 8.23 -11.92 -26.24
N ARG A 408 8.40 -11.26 -25.09
CA ARG A 408 9.43 -10.27 -24.82
C ARG A 408 10.01 -10.47 -23.43
N LYS A 409 11.22 -9.97 -23.20
CA LYS A 409 11.89 -9.93 -21.90
C LYS A 409 12.66 -8.62 -21.78
N GLY A 410 12.94 -8.17 -20.55
CA GLY A 410 13.66 -6.92 -20.29
C GLY A 410 12.76 -5.76 -19.95
N SER A 411 13.25 -4.55 -20.09
CA SER A 411 12.57 -3.30 -19.73
C SER A 411 11.22 -3.15 -20.42
N ILE A 412 10.18 -2.88 -19.62
CA ILE A 412 8.82 -2.70 -20.16
C ILE A 412 8.77 -1.54 -21.14
N ASN A 413 9.35 -0.39 -20.81
CA ASN A 413 9.29 0.79 -21.66
C ASN A 413 9.97 0.56 -23.01
N GLU A 414 11.17 0.01 -23.02
CA GLU A 414 11.90 -0.29 -24.27
C GLU A 414 11.12 -1.25 -25.15
N GLN A 415 10.61 -2.33 -24.56
CA GLN A 415 9.89 -3.36 -25.29
C GLN A 415 8.53 -2.88 -25.80
N LEU A 416 7.86 -1.96 -25.09
CA LEU A 416 6.62 -1.32 -25.53
C LEU A 416 6.88 -0.41 -26.75
N LEU A 417 7.89 0.44 -26.69
CA LEU A 417 8.27 1.33 -27.81
C LEU A 417 8.66 0.54 -29.05
N GLU A 418 9.50 -0.48 -28.89
CA GLU A 418 9.91 -1.35 -29.98
C GLU A 418 8.71 -2.10 -30.60
N SER A 419 7.84 -2.67 -29.76
CA SER A 419 6.68 -3.44 -30.21
C SER A 419 5.61 -2.58 -30.88
N ALA A 420 5.41 -1.34 -30.41
CA ALA A 420 4.47 -0.41 -31.03
C ALA A 420 4.97 0.07 -32.40
N ARG A 421 6.27 0.26 -32.59
CA ARG A 421 6.87 0.53 -33.91
C ARG A 421 6.64 -0.65 -34.86
N TYR A 422 6.79 -1.87 -34.36
CA TYR A 422 6.57 -3.08 -35.14
C TYR A 422 5.15 -3.19 -35.71
N LEU A 423 4.12 -2.81 -34.95
CA LEU A 423 2.74 -2.81 -35.42
C LEU A 423 2.48 -1.87 -36.60
N LYS A 424 3.23 -0.76 -36.72
CA LYS A 424 3.08 0.19 -37.86
C LYS A 424 3.51 -0.39 -39.20
N TYR A 425 4.30 -1.45 -39.19
CA TYR A 425 4.73 -2.12 -40.43
C TYR A 425 3.79 -3.23 -40.89
N PHE A 426 2.75 -3.57 -40.11
CA PHE A 426 1.75 -4.59 -40.42
C PHE A 426 0.33 -4.00 -40.64
N GLN A 427 0.20 -2.71 -40.73
CA GLN A 427 -0.96 -1.99 -41.25
C GLN A 427 -0.67 -1.49 -42.68
#